data_ef6db183443f3053c3296e208373679e
#
_entry.id   ef6db183443f3053c3296e208373679e
#
_cell.length_a   1.000
_cell.length_b   1.000
_cell.length_c   1.000
_cell.angle_alpha   90.00
_cell.angle_beta   90.00
_cell.angle_gamma   90.00
#
_symmetry.space_group_name_H-M   'P 1'
#
loop_
_entity.id
_entity.type
_entity.pdbx_description
1 polymer ?
#
loop_
_entity_poly.entity_id
_entity_poly.type
_entity_poly.pdbx_seq_one_letter_code
_entity_poly.pdbx_strand_id
1 'polypeptide(L)'
;MLLRFLLIISVIINYNIRAQDDRRDFDSELNYQSSAIDDVKKEIEDTRRKIKAEKQKEKTTSRRLSNIDKEISLTNKLFNQLKNELNKTEIEIDKLSKGIQSNERQLIKLRKRYSQRIVQMYKKGTLSDIEKLLSSSSWRQAIYRAKYMGIISDIDKRTQNKIKSLLIDIGKQRISQESNYRNKVRLKKDQEESKIALRASRKKRQGELNKIRRNQSELTKYLEEKQAGMQELEALLKKIRQEKSSYDRADRIRKQQAALKTQVFGKLKGQLPWPASGRVVKRFGRSWNAERKTTTENPGIDIKGRPGSPVRSIIGGIVTTITYIRGYGTTLIIDHGGGFYTVYSHITNVEANEGAEVQAGDVIAYMGDAGSIEGSKLHFEIWGNGQKLNPEKWLMKR
;
A
#
# COMPACT_ATOMS: atom_id res chain seq x y z
N MET A 1 9.65 40.46 -27.37
CA MET A 1 8.60 40.45 -26.33
C MET A 1 7.60 39.31 -26.50
N LEU A 2 7.31 38.84 -27.70
CA LEU A 2 6.40 37.72 -28.01
C LEU A 2 6.95 36.33 -27.51
N LEU A 3 8.24 36.12 -27.53
CA LEU A 3 8.84 34.82 -27.15
C LEU A 3 8.77 34.50 -25.64
N ARG A 4 8.72 35.53 -24.76
CA ARG A 4 8.55 35.35 -23.31
C ARG A 4 7.08 35.06 -22.92
N PHE A 5 6.12 35.47 -23.72
CA PHE A 5 4.69 35.19 -23.50
C PHE A 5 4.32 33.73 -23.84
N LEU A 6 4.95 33.16 -24.86
CA LEU A 6 4.74 31.75 -25.25
C LEU A 6 5.28 30.76 -24.21
N LEU A 7 6.37 31.09 -23.52
CA LEU A 7 6.96 30.25 -22.48
C LEU A 7 6.10 30.20 -21.19
N ILE A 8 5.45 31.31 -20.84
CA ILE A 8 4.54 31.37 -19.68
C ILE A 8 3.24 30.61 -19.95
N ILE A 9 2.73 30.64 -21.17
CA ILE A 9 1.52 29.89 -21.58
C ILE A 9 1.82 28.37 -21.60
N SER A 10 3.01 27.94 -22.03
CA SER A 10 3.40 26.52 -22.04
C SER A 10 3.56 25.95 -20.64
N VAL A 11 4.03 26.75 -19.67
CA VAL A 11 4.16 26.33 -18.25
C VAL A 11 2.79 26.22 -17.58
N ILE A 12 1.86 27.15 -17.89
CA ILE A 12 0.50 27.10 -17.32
C ILE A 12 -0.32 25.94 -17.90
N ILE A 13 -0.14 25.63 -19.19
CA ILE A 13 -0.81 24.47 -19.83
C ILE A 13 -0.26 23.15 -19.27
N ASN A 14 1.05 23.01 -19.07
CA ASN A 14 1.65 21.81 -18.46
C ASN A 14 1.25 21.62 -16.99
N TYR A 15 1.06 22.70 -16.22
CA TYR A 15 0.56 22.59 -14.83
C TYR A 15 -0.90 22.14 -14.76
N ASN A 16 -1.75 22.56 -15.71
CA ASN A 16 -3.15 22.13 -15.74
C ASN A 16 -3.31 20.69 -16.25
N ILE A 17 -2.46 20.23 -17.17
CA ILE A 17 -2.48 18.86 -17.69
C ILE A 17 -2.00 17.87 -16.60
N ARG A 18 -0.93 18.18 -15.84
CA ARG A 18 -0.51 17.36 -14.71
C ARG A 18 -1.53 17.25 -13.58
N ALA A 19 -2.20 18.37 -13.25
CA ALA A 19 -3.23 18.35 -12.20
C ALA A 19 -4.51 17.60 -12.62
N GLN A 20 -4.74 17.42 -13.92
CA GLN A 20 -5.88 16.67 -14.45
C GLN A 20 -5.57 15.18 -14.59
N ASP A 21 -4.33 14.81 -14.91
CA ASP A 21 -3.83 13.43 -14.91
C ASP A 21 -3.73 12.85 -13.49
N ASP A 22 -3.20 13.60 -12.54
CA ASP A 22 -3.16 13.20 -11.12
C ASP A 22 -4.57 12.94 -10.51
N ARG A 23 -5.61 13.65 -10.99
CA ARG A 23 -6.99 13.41 -10.52
C ARG A 23 -7.60 12.14 -11.09
N ARG A 24 -7.32 11.81 -12.36
CA ARG A 24 -7.82 10.57 -13.00
C ARG A 24 -7.14 9.35 -12.43
N ASP A 25 -5.86 9.43 -12.14
CA ASP A 25 -5.07 8.34 -11.55
C ASP A 25 -5.53 8.06 -10.10
N PHE A 26 -5.84 9.09 -9.32
CA PHE A 26 -6.28 8.94 -7.94
C PHE A 26 -7.68 8.31 -7.83
N ASP A 27 -8.64 8.71 -8.66
CA ASP A 27 -9.99 8.12 -8.67
C ASP A 27 -9.97 6.68 -9.17
N SER A 28 -9.11 6.33 -10.13
CA SER A 28 -8.91 4.96 -10.60
C SER A 28 -8.25 4.10 -9.52
N GLU A 29 -7.26 4.63 -8.80
CA GLU A 29 -6.59 3.95 -7.68
C GLU A 29 -7.54 3.72 -6.48
N LEU A 30 -8.37 4.70 -6.13
CA LEU A 30 -9.41 4.55 -5.10
C LEU A 30 -10.43 3.47 -5.47
N ASN A 31 -10.89 3.45 -6.72
CA ASN A 31 -11.82 2.42 -7.21
C ASN A 31 -11.16 1.04 -7.20
N TYR A 32 -9.91 0.92 -7.62
CA TYR A 32 -9.14 -0.32 -7.58
C TYR A 32 -8.98 -0.84 -6.14
N GLN A 33 -8.64 0.03 -5.19
CA GLN A 33 -8.47 -0.36 -3.79
C GLN A 33 -9.79 -0.69 -3.10
N SER A 34 -10.89 0.01 -3.44
CA SER A 34 -12.24 -0.35 -2.97
C SER A 34 -12.64 -1.74 -3.48
N SER A 35 -12.40 -2.03 -4.76
CA SER A 35 -12.62 -3.37 -5.34
C SER A 35 -11.76 -4.44 -4.65
N ALA A 36 -10.48 -4.16 -4.39
CA ALA A 36 -9.57 -5.08 -3.70
C ALA A 36 -10.02 -5.38 -2.24
N ILE A 37 -10.59 -4.40 -1.54
CA ILE A 37 -11.19 -4.61 -0.20
C ILE A 37 -12.42 -5.52 -0.29
N ASP A 38 -13.28 -5.29 -1.27
CA ASP A 38 -14.50 -6.09 -1.44
C ASP A 38 -14.17 -7.53 -1.86
N ASP A 39 -13.16 -7.75 -2.68
CA ASP A 39 -12.65 -9.08 -3.03
C ASP A 39 -12.14 -9.83 -1.80
N VAL A 40 -11.37 -9.16 -0.92
CA VAL A 40 -10.90 -9.78 0.33
C VAL A 40 -12.06 -10.05 1.30
N LYS A 41 -13.05 -9.15 1.39
CA LYS A 41 -14.27 -9.40 2.17
C LYS A 41 -15.00 -10.65 1.68
N LYS A 42 -15.15 -10.79 0.36
CA LYS A 42 -15.78 -11.95 -0.27
C LYS A 42 -14.99 -13.24 0.00
N GLU A 43 -13.67 -13.21 -0.12
CA GLU A 43 -12.82 -14.36 0.21
C GLU A 43 -12.92 -14.76 1.69
N ILE A 44 -13.03 -13.80 2.61
CA ILE A 44 -13.29 -14.05 4.03
C ILE A 44 -14.64 -14.75 4.23
N GLU A 45 -15.70 -14.26 3.58
CA GLU A 45 -17.02 -14.89 3.67
C GLU A 45 -17.03 -16.32 3.11
N ASP A 46 -16.42 -16.54 1.94
CA ASP A 46 -16.30 -17.87 1.34
C ASP A 46 -15.49 -18.82 2.23
N THR A 47 -14.42 -18.32 2.84
CA THR A 47 -13.64 -19.09 3.82
C THR A 47 -14.49 -19.45 5.04
N ARG A 48 -15.26 -18.49 5.57
CA ARG A 48 -16.19 -18.76 6.70
C ARG A 48 -17.29 -19.76 6.33
N ARG A 49 -17.85 -19.68 5.12
CA ARG A 49 -18.83 -20.66 4.62
C ARG A 49 -18.21 -22.06 4.53
N LYS A 50 -17.00 -22.19 3.98
CA LYS A 50 -16.25 -23.44 3.91
C LYS A 50 -15.97 -24.00 5.30
N ILE A 51 -15.49 -23.18 6.24
CA ILE A 51 -15.27 -23.55 7.64
C ILE A 51 -16.58 -24.07 8.27
N LYS A 52 -17.71 -23.39 8.02
CA LYS A 52 -19.03 -23.81 8.55
C LYS A 52 -19.54 -25.11 7.94
N ALA A 53 -19.32 -25.32 6.63
CA ALA A 53 -19.68 -26.56 5.93
C ALA A 53 -18.77 -27.74 6.32
N GLU A 54 -17.48 -27.50 6.53
CA GLU A 54 -16.51 -28.51 6.94
C GLU A 54 -16.62 -28.85 8.43
N LYS A 55 -17.26 -28.02 9.26
CA LYS A 55 -17.43 -28.27 10.71
C LYS A 55 -18.04 -29.63 11.03
N GLN A 56 -18.87 -30.17 10.13
CA GLN A 56 -19.40 -31.53 10.24
C GLN A 56 -18.45 -32.62 9.72
N LYS A 57 -17.43 -32.26 8.91
CA LYS A 57 -16.45 -33.17 8.30
C LYS A 57 -15.06 -33.07 8.92
N GLU A 58 -14.80 -32.07 9.75
CA GLU A 58 -13.50 -31.83 10.34
C GLU A 58 -13.17 -32.87 11.43
N LYS A 59 -12.45 -33.90 11.04
CA LYS A 59 -11.99 -34.97 11.96
C LYS A 59 -10.76 -34.56 12.78
N THR A 60 -10.06 -33.47 12.47
CA THR A 60 -8.79 -33.14 13.13
C THR A 60 -8.70 -31.70 13.61
N THR A 61 -8.14 -31.49 14.81
CA THR A 61 -7.86 -30.19 15.41
C THR A 61 -6.86 -29.37 14.57
N SER A 62 -5.98 -30.06 13.86
CA SER A 62 -4.99 -29.46 12.97
C SER A 62 -5.63 -28.74 11.78
N ARG A 63 -6.61 -29.36 11.11
CA ARG A 63 -7.36 -28.70 10.03
C ARG A 63 -8.12 -27.47 10.51
N ARG A 64 -8.79 -27.56 11.69
CA ARG A 64 -9.43 -26.39 12.30
C ARG A 64 -8.47 -25.26 12.55
N LEU A 65 -7.28 -25.57 13.07
CA LEU A 65 -6.24 -24.58 13.28
C LEU A 65 -5.80 -23.91 11.97
N SER A 66 -5.54 -24.69 10.92
CA SER A 66 -5.17 -24.18 9.60
C SER A 66 -6.23 -23.22 9.02
N ASN A 67 -7.51 -23.59 9.15
CA ASN A 67 -8.62 -22.74 8.68
C ASN A 67 -8.73 -21.43 9.46
N ILE A 68 -8.56 -21.49 10.80
CA ILE A 68 -8.53 -20.29 11.64
C ILE A 68 -7.33 -19.40 11.27
N ASP A 69 -6.15 -19.98 11.03
CA ASP A 69 -4.96 -19.25 10.64
C ASP A 69 -5.15 -18.57 9.28
N LYS A 70 -5.81 -19.23 8.31
CA LYS A 70 -6.18 -18.61 7.03
C LYS A 70 -7.16 -17.45 7.22
N GLU A 71 -8.20 -17.61 8.04
CA GLU A 71 -9.13 -16.54 8.38
C GLU A 71 -8.42 -15.34 9.01
N ILE A 72 -7.50 -15.57 9.95
CA ILE A 72 -6.68 -14.53 10.59
C ILE A 72 -5.83 -13.81 9.52
N SER A 73 -5.20 -14.55 8.62
CA SER A 73 -4.38 -13.97 7.55
C SER A 73 -5.18 -13.03 6.65
N LEU A 74 -6.32 -13.49 6.16
CA LEU A 74 -7.21 -12.69 5.30
C LEU A 74 -7.76 -11.47 6.05
N THR A 75 -8.14 -11.63 7.31
CA THR A 75 -8.65 -10.51 8.11
C THR A 75 -7.55 -9.49 8.42
N ASN A 76 -6.30 -9.92 8.61
CA ASN A 76 -5.16 -9.01 8.72
C ASN A 76 -4.91 -8.25 7.41
N LYS A 77 -5.01 -8.94 6.25
CA LYS A 77 -4.90 -8.28 4.93
C LYS A 77 -5.97 -7.19 4.78
N LEU A 78 -7.23 -7.53 5.09
CA LEU A 78 -8.33 -6.56 5.08
C LEU A 78 -8.07 -5.37 6.02
N PHE A 79 -7.63 -5.64 7.25
CA PHE A 79 -7.34 -4.57 8.22
C PHE A 79 -6.26 -3.60 7.72
N ASN A 80 -5.21 -4.12 7.10
CA ASN A 80 -4.14 -3.29 6.53
C ASN A 80 -4.62 -2.50 5.32
N GLN A 81 -5.42 -3.10 4.43
CA GLN A 81 -6.03 -2.39 3.31
C GLN A 81 -6.93 -1.25 3.78
N LEU A 82 -7.80 -1.50 4.79
CA LEU A 82 -8.65 -0.47 5.39
C LEU A 82 -7.84 0.65 6.04
N LYS A 83 -6.73 0.31 6.72
CA LYS A 83 -5.81 1.29 7.32
C LYS A 83 -5.19 2.20 6.27
N ASN A 84 -4.70 1.61 5.17
CA ASN A 84 -4.07 2.35 4.08
C ASN A 84 -5.06 3.28 3.38
N GLU A 85 -6.27 2.76 3.10
CA GLU A 85 -7.34 3.54 2.49
C GLU A 85 -7.81 4.70 3.39
N LEU A 86 -7.89 4.45 4.70
CA LEU A 86 -8.19 5.49 5.67
C LEU A 86 -7.15 6.60 5.66
N ASN A 87 -5.85 6.24 5.66
CA ASN A 87 -4.76 7.22 5.60
C ASN A 87 -4.82 8.05 4.30
N LYS A 88 -5.06 7.42 3.14
CA LYS A 88 -5.22 8.12 1.85
C LYS A 88 -6.40 9.09 1.90
N THR A 89 -7.54 8.64 2.41
CA THR A 89 -8.73 9.48 2.55
C THR A 89 -8.48 10.68 3.48
N GLU A 90 -7.72 10.51 4.57
CA GLU A 90 -7.36 11.59 5.48
C GLU A 90 -6.45 12.63 4.81
N ILE A 91 -5.46 12.19 4.03
CA ILE A 91 -4.58 13.08 3.27
C ILE A 91 -5.39 13.89 2.25
N GLU A 92 -6.33 13.26 1.54
CA GLU A 92 -7.15 13.94 0.55
C GLU A 92 -8.12 14.97 1.19
N ILE A 93 -8.71 14.64 2.34
CA ILE A 93 -9.51 15.59 3.12
C ILE A 93 -8.68 16.81 3.51
N ASP A 94 -7.45 16.62 3.98
CA ASP A 94 -6.55 17.73 4.35
C ASP A 94 -6.20 18.60 3.12
N LYS A 95 -5.88 17.97 1.99
CA LYS A 95 -5.60 18.64 0.71
C LYS A 95 -6.79 19.48 0.25
N LEU A 96 -8.00 18.90 0.26
CA LEU A 96 -9.22 19.61 -0.09
C LEU A 96 -9.49 20.78 0.86
N SER A 97 -9.30 20.59 2.16
CA SER A 97 -9.47 21.63 3.19
C SER A 97 -8.54 22.83 2.94
N LYS A 98 -7.25 22.57 2.68
CA LYS A 98 -6.26 23.60 2.33
C LYS A 98 -6.63 24.32 1.02
N GLY A 99 -7.08 23.55 0.03
CA GLY A 99 -7.54 24.09 -1.26
C GLY A 99 -8.74 25.03 -1.11
N ILE A 100 -9.76 24.61 -0.38
CA ILE A 100 -10.95 25.40 -0.06
C ILE A 100 -10.54 26.70 0.64
N GLN A 101 -9.73 26.61 1.69
CA GLN A 101 -9.28 27.79 2.44
C GLN A 101 -8.50 28.77 1.56
N SER A 102 -7.65 28.28 0.67
CA SER A 102 -6.92 29.11 -0.29
C SER A 102 -7.87 29.84 -1.24
N ASN A 103 -8.81 29.09 -1.84
CA ASN A 103 -9.78 29.63 -2.77
C ASN A 103 -10.73 30.65 -2.10
N GLU A 104 -11.15 30.39 -0.87
CA GLU A 104 -11.97 31.32 -0.09
C GLU A 104 -11.23 32.63 0.21
N ARG A 105 -9.95 32.55 0.60
CA ARG A 105 -9.12 33.76 0.80
C ARG A 105 -9.00 34.58 -0.49
N GLN A 106 -8.80 33.92 -1.63
CA GLN A 106 -8.76 34.60 -2.94
C GLN A 106 -10.10 35.22 -3.28
N LEU A 107 -11.19 34.50 -3.07
CA LEU A 107 -12.54 34.98 -3.31
C LEU A 107 -12.87 36.22 -2.48
N ILE A 108 -12.53 36.24 -1.19
CA ILE A 108 -12.72 37.40 -0.30
C ILE A 108 -11.95 38.60 -0.83
N LYS A 109 -10.66 38.42 -1.21
CA LYS A 109 -9.84 39.51 -1.75
C LYS A 109 -10.42 40.06 -3.07
N LEU A 110 -10.84 39.18 -3.98
CA LEU A 110 -11.43 39.61 -5.27
C LEU A 110 -12.79 40.32 -5.07
N ARG A 111 -13.65 39.75 -4.22
CA ARG A 111 -14.95 40.38 -3.90
C ARG A 111 -14.76 41.75 -3.27
N LYS A 112 -13.84 41.92 -2.31
CA LYS A 112 -13.56 43.23 -1.70
C LYS A 112 -13.12 44.25 -2.73
N ARG A 113 -12.18 43.91 -3.61
CA ARG A 113 -11.70 44.80 -4.67
C ARG A 113 -12.82 45.16 -5.65
N TYR A 114 -13.57 44.15 -6.09
CA TYR A 114 -14.67 44.36 -7.03
C TYR A 114 -15.81 45.20 -6.42
N SER A 115 -16.21 44.94 -5.19
CA SER A 115 -17.22 45.69 -4.47
C SER A 115 -16.82 47.17 -4.28
N GLN A 116 -15.58 47.42 -3.85
CA GLN A 116 -15.08 48.80 -3.74
C GLN A 116 -15.16 49.55 -5.06
N ARG A 117 -14.85 48.86 -6.15
CA ARG A 117 -14.95 49.45 -7.50
C ARG A 117 -16.38 49.70 -7.91
N ILE A 118 -17.31 48.79 -7.71
CA ILE A 118 -18.75 48.99 -8.00
C ILE A 118 -19.29 50.19 -7.22
N VAL A 119 -18.94 50.30 -5.91
CA VAL A 119 -19.35 51.46 -5.11
C VAL A 119 -18.79 52.76 -5.65
N GLN A 120 -17.54 52.78 -6.13
CA GLN A 120 -16.96 53.97 -6.75
C GLN A 120 -17.65 54.33 -8.09
N MET A 121 -17.97 53.31 -8.90
CA MET A 121 -18.73 53.54 -10.14
C MET A 121 -20.12 54.09 -9.85
N TYR A 122 -20.83 53.53 -8.88
CA TYR A 122 -22.14 53.98 -8.48
C TYR A 122 -22.12 55.45 -7.99
N LYS A 123 -21.15 55.79 -7.12
CA LYS A 123 -20.99 57.16 -6.58
C LYS A 123 -20.68 58.20 -7.65
N LYS A 124 -19.96 57.81 -8.72
CA LYS A 124 -19.56 58.72 -9.81
C LYS A 124 -20.57 58.78 -10.94
N GLY A 125 -21.61 57.92 -10.93
CA GLY A 125 -22.62 57.82 -11.99
C GLY A 125 -22.08 57.25 -13.31
N THR A 126 -22.92 56.52 -14.05
CA THR A 126 -22.58 55.95 -15.36
C THR A 126 -22.36 57.00 -16.45
N LEU A 127 -23.05 58.16 -16.33
CA LEU A 127 -22.88 59.30 -17.23
C LEU A 127 -21.49 59.95 -17.14
N SER A 128 -20.85 59.87 -15.97
CA SER A 128 -19.52 60.46 -15.72
C SER A 128 -18.40 59.95 -16.64
N ASP A 129 -18.53 58.74 -17.18
CA ASP A 129 -17.50 58.21 -18.07
C ASP A 129 -17.69 58.70 -19.52
N ILE A 130 -18.93 58.87 -19.98
CA ILE A 130 -19.26 59.53 -21.27
C ILE A 130 -18.92 61.00 -21.19
N GLU A 131 -19.27 61.69 -20.11
CA GLU A 131 -18.91 63.06 -19.85
C GLU A 131 -17.40 63.28 -19.87
N LYS A 132 -16.63 62.40 -19.30
CA LYS A 132 -15.15 62.45 -19.34
C LYS A 132 -14.59 62.29 -20.76
N LEU A 133 -15.25 61.50 -21.62
CA LEU A 133 -14.86 61.39 -23.03
C LEU A 133 -15.18 62.68 -23.79
N LEU A 134 -16.38 63.20 -23.59
CA LEU A 134 -16.84 64.40 -24.23
C LEU A 134 -16.11 65.68 -23.75
N SER A 135 -15.71 65.75 -22.48
CA SER A 135 -14.93 66.81 -21.86
C SER A 135 -13.41 66.71 -22.10
N SER A 136 -13.00 65.94 -23.09
CA SER A 136 -11.59 65.82 -23.43
C SER A 136 -11.08 67.05 -24.17
N SER A 137 -9.93 67.59 -23.75
CA SER A 137 -9.34 68.83 -24.36
C SER A 137 -8.72 68.57 -25.75
N SER A 138 -8.58 67.27 -26.17
CA SER A 138 -8.10 66.90 -27.50
C SER A 138 -8.62 65.52 -27.91
N TRP A 139 -8.76 65.32 -29.24
CA TRP A 139 -9.13 64.02 -29.82
C TRP A 139 -8.21 62.91 -29.40
N ARG A 140 -6.92 63.17 -29.28
CA ARG A 140 -5.93 62.20 -28.77
C ARG A 140 -6.26 61.77 -27.34
N GLN A 141 -6.62 62.70 -26.47
CA GLN A 141 -6.99 62.41 -25.08
C GLN A 141 -8.28 61.58 -25.00
N ALA A 142 -9.26 61.88 -25.86
CA ALA A 142 -10.50 61.07 -25.93
C ALA A 142 -10.22 59.59 -26.31
N ILE A 143 -9.36 59.38 -27.33
CA ILE A 143 -8.94 58.02 -27.74
C ILE A 143 -8.25 57.28 -26.60
N TYR A 144 -7.30 57.90 -25.89
CA TYR A 144 -6.63 57.25 -24.75
C TYR A 144 -7.62 56.91 -23.63
N ARG A 145 -8.55 57.83 -23.29
CA ARG A 145 -9.57 57.57 -22.28
C ARG A 145 -10.48 56.40 -22.68
N ALA A 146 -10.97 56.34 -23.92
CA ALA A 146 -11.77 55.24 -24.44
C ALA A 146 -11.00 53.89 -24.35
N LYS A 147 -9.71 53.89 -24.73
CA LYS A 147 -8.86 52.72 -24.64
C LYS A 147 -8.69 52.22 -23.18
N TYR A 148 -8.45 53.15 -22.25
CA TYR A 148 -8.34 52.79 -20.82
C TYR A 148 -9.66 52.27 -20.25
N MET A 149 -10.80 52.84 -20.67
CA MET A 149 -12.12 52.32 -20.26
C MET A 149 -12.37 50.92 -20.78
N GLY A 150 -11.97 50.62 -22.03
CA GLY A 150 -12.01 49.23 -22.55
C GLY A 150 -11.17 48.26 -21.74
N ILE A 151 -9.92 48.64 -21.46
CA ILE A 151 -9.01 47.80 -20.61
C ILE A 151 -9.63 47.55 -19.23
N ILE A 152 -10.22 48.57 -18.65
CA ILE A 152 -10.84 48.48 -17.33
C ILE A 152 -12.07 47.55 -17.36
N SER A 153 -12.92 47.68 -18.39
CA SER A 153 -14.08 46.79 -18.59
C SER A 153 -13.66 45.33 -18.74
N ASP A 154 -12.57 45.07 -19.49
CA ASP A 154 -12.02 43.73 -19.64
C ASP A 154 -11.49 43.15 -18.32
N ILE A 155 -10.83 43.98 -17.51
CA ILE A 155 -10.35 43.57 -16.17
C ILE A 155 -11.56 43.21 -15.28
N ASP A 156 -12.63 44.00 -15.32
CA ASP A 156 -13.85 43.73 -14.55
C ASP A 156 -14.51 42.41 -14.96
N LYS A 157 -14.66 42.22 -16.27
CA LYS A 157 -15.22 40.98 -16.83
C LYS A 157 -14.39 39.75 -16.44
N ARG A 158 -13.06 39.86 -16.54
CA ARG A 158 -12.13 38.77 -16.07
C ARG A 158 -12.26 38.53 -14.57
N THR A 159 -12.37 39.61 -13.77
CA THR A 159 -12.53 39.48 -12.31
C THR A 159 -13.86 38.83 -11.96
N GLN A 160 -14.96 39.20 -12.61
CA GLN A 160 -16.27 38.59 -12.42
C GLN A 160 -16.26 37.11 -12.80
N ASN A 161 -15.65 36.76 -13.95
CA ASN A 161 -15.53 35.37 -14.37
C ASN A 161 -14.66 34.53 -13.37
N LYS A 162 -13.60 35.13 -12.84
CA LYS A 162 -12.76 34.48 -11.82
C LYS A 162 -13.50 34.24 -10.51
N ILE A 163 -14.33 35.21 -10.08
CA ILE A 163 -15.20 35.05 -8.90
C ILE A 163 -16.20 33.89 -9.12
N LYS A 164 -16.84 33.83 -10.29
CA LYS A 164 -17.78 32.75 -10.64
C LYS A 164 -17.07 31.40 -10.65
N SER A 165 -15.91 31.29 -11.29
CA SER A 165 -15.10 30.06 -11.32
C SER A 165 -14.73 29.59 -9.90
N LEU A 166 -14.21 30.50 -9.06
CA LEU A 166 -13.85 30.16 -7.68
C LEU A 166 -15.04 29.67 -6.85
N LEU A 167 -16.24 30.23 -7.03
CA LEU A 167 -17.45 29.78 -6.36
C LEU A 167 -17.83 28.35 -6.76
N ILE A 168 -17.74 28.05 -8.06
CA ILE A 168 -18.02 26.71 -8.59
C ILE A 168 -16.98 25.71 -8.04
N ASP A 169 -15.70 26.09 -8.07
CA ASP A 169 -14.60 25.24 -7.60
C ASP A 169 -14.71 24.92 -6.10
N ILE A 170 -15.00 25.96 -5.27
CA ILE A 170 -15.26 25.77 -3.83
C ILE A 170 -16.46 24.84 -3.61
N GLY A 171 -17.54 25.02 -4.39
CA GLY A 171 -18.72 24.16 -4.31
C GLY A 171 -18.39 22.70 -4.60
N LYS A 172 -17.67 22.44 -5.68
CA LYS A 172 -17.21 21.09 -6.04
C LYS A 172 -16.30 20.49 -4.97
N GLN A 173 -15.33 21.26 -4.48
CA GLN A 173 -14.40 20.80 -3.44
C GLN A 173 -15.12 20.47 -2.13
N ARG A 174 -16.12 21.24 -1.72
CA ARG A 174 -16.93 20.95 -0.53
C ARG A 174 -17.75 19.67 -0.67
N ILE A 175 -18.35 19.43 -1.84
CA ILE A 175 -19.08 18.18 -2.12
C ILE A 175 -18.13 16.98 -2.04
N SER A 176 -16.95 17.06 -2.65
CA SER A 176 -15.93 16.01 -2.59
C SER A 176 -15.45 15.79 -1.15
N GLN A 177 -15.21 16.86 -0.39
CA GLN A 177 -14.81 16.77 1.01
C GLN A 177 -15.86 16.06 1.87
N GLU A 178 -17.14 16.38 1.70
CA GLU A 178 -18.25 15.74 2.40
C GLU A 178 -18.33 14.25 2.08
N SER A 179 -18.20 13.88 0.80
CA SER A 179 -18.14 12.48 0.36
C SER A 179 -16.99 11.73 1.03
N ASN A 180 -15.80 12.31 1.06
CA ASN A 180 -14.63 11.73 1.71
C ASN A 180 -14.81 11.59 3.24
N TYR A 181 -15.48 12.52 3.90
CA TYR A 181 -15.81 12.38 5.32
C TYR A 181 -16.75 11.19 5.58
N ARG A 182 -17.79 11.01 4.75
CA ARG A 182 -18.69 9.85 4.86
C ARG A 182 -17.93 8.54 4.64
N ASN A 183 -17.05 8.49 3.64
CA ASN A 183 -16.21 7.33 3.40
C ASN A 183 -15.27 7.05 4.57
N LYS A 184 -14.63 8.07 5.15
CA LYS A 184 -13.79 7.95 6.35
C LYS A 184 -14.56 7.32 7.53
N VAL A 185 -15.79 7.73 7.78
CA VAL A 185 -16.62 7.17 8.85
C VAL A 185 -16.90 5.68 8.60
N ARG A 186 -17.25 5.32 7.35
CA ARG A 186 -17.46 3.92 6.96
C ARG A 186 -16.19 3.08 7.16
N LEU A 187 -15.05 3.55 6.65
CA LEU A 187 -13.77 2.85 6.75
C LEU A 187 -13.34 2.64 8.21
N LYS A 188 -13.56 3.62 9.09
CA LYS A 188 -13.30 3.48 10.53
C LYS A 188 -14.16 2.41 11.17
N LYS A 189 -15.44 2.33 10.81
CA LYS A 189 -16.35 1.29 11.30
C LYS A 189 -15.88 -0.09 10.85
N ASP A 190 -15.61 -0.26 9.55
CA ASP A 190 -15.15 -1.53 8.98
C ASP A 190 -13.81 -1.98 9.62
N GLN A 191 -12.92 -1.02 9.90
CA GLN A 191 -11.65 -1.29 10.57
C GLN A 191 -11.84 -1.80 12.00
N GLU A 192 -12.75 -1.20 12.78
CA GLU A 192 -13.02 -1.66 14.15
C GLU A 192 -13.70 -3.04 14.17
N GLU A 193 -14.62 -3.29 13.26
CA GLU A 193 -15.24 -4.61 13.08
C GLU A 193 -14.18 -5.67 12.73
N SER A 194 -13.27 -5.37 11.81
CA SER A 194 -12.15 -6.24 11.47
C SER A 194 -11.24 -6.53 12.66
N LYS A 195 -10.96 -5.53 13.49
CA LYS A 195 -10.16 -5.67 14.71
C LYS A 195 -10.83 -6.56 15.75
N ILE A 196 -12.15 -6.43 15.93
CA ILE A 196 -12.93 -7.30 16.83
C ILE A 196 -12.89 -8.75 16.32
N ALA A 197 -13.10 -8.95 15.00
CA ALA A 197 -13.03 -10.26 14.37
C ALA A 197 -11.66 -10.92 14.56
N LEU A 198 -10.56 -10.17 14.38
CA LEU A 198 -9.20 -10.65 14.63
C LEU A 198 -8.99 -11.13 16.07
N ARG A 199 -9.47 -10.36 17.05
CA ARG A 199 -9.37 -10.73 18.46
C ARG A 199 -10.11 -12.03 18.75
N ALA A 200 -11.33 -12.18 18.22
CA ALA A 200 -12.14 -13.39 18.37
C ALA A 200 -11.47 -14.62 17.74
N SER A 201 -10.95 -14.50 16.51
CA SER A 201 -10.27 -15.59 15.81
C SER A 201 -8.97 -15.98 16.50
N ARG A 202 -8.19 -15.02 17.02
CA ARG A 202 -6.99 -15.29 17.82
C ARG A 202 -7.30 -16.06 19.12
N LYS A 203 -8.42 -15.74 19.80
CA LYS A 203 -8.86 -16.48 20.99
C LYS A 203 -9.25 -17.93 20.64
N LYS A 204 -9.98 -18.14 19.54
CA LYS A 204 -10.31 -19.49 19.03
C LYS A 204 -9.03 -20.27 18.71
N ARG A 205 -8.09 -19.65 18.01
CA ARG A 205 -6.78 -20.24 17.68
C ARG A 205 -6.06 -20.74 18.93
N GLN A 206 -5.98 -19.91 19.97
CA GLN A 206 -5.33 -20.29 21.21
C GLN A 206 -5.96 -21.52 21.86
N GLY A 207 -7.29 -21.63 21.79
CA GLY A 207 -8.01 -22.84 22.27
C GLY A 207 -7.65 -24.10 21.48
N GLU A 208 -7.58 -24.04 20.16
CA GLU A 208 -7.21 -25.19 19.33
C GLU A 208 -5.71 -25.57 19.52
N LEU A 209 -4.82 -24.60 19.65
CA LEU A 209 -3.41 -24.85 19.97
C LEU A 209 -3.23 -25.61 21.29
N ASN A 210 -3.98 -25.24 22.32
CA ASN A 210 -3.93 -25.92 23.61
C ASN A 210 -4.38 -27.38 23.50
N LYS A 211 -5.37 -27.69 22.64
CA LYS A 211 -5.78 -29.07 22.35
C LYS A 211 -4.67 -29.87 21.67
N ILE A 212 -4.04 -29.31 20.63
CA ILE A 212 -2.92 -29.95 19.91
C ILE A 212 -1.76 -30.27 20.86
N ARG A 213 -1.38 -29.29 21.71
CA ARG A 213 -0.27 -29.46 22.63
C ARG A 213 -0.50 -30.58 23.66
N ARG A 214 -1.76 -30.86 24.05
CA ARG A 214 -2.13 -31.88 25.02
C ARG A 214 -2.28 -33.25 24.40
N ASN A 215 -2.44 -33.35 23.08
CA ASN A 215 -2.70 -34.61 22.40
C ASN A 215 -1.59 -34.95 21.42
N GLN A 216 -0.85 -36.06 21.68
CA GLN A 216 0.27 -36.49 20.84
C GLN A 216 -0.15 -36.90 19.42
N SER A 217 -1.33 -37.53 19.25
CA SER A 217 -1.87 -37.87 17.92
C SER A 217 -2.16 -36.65 17.08
N GLU A 218 -2.75 -35.58 17.66
CA GLU A 218 -3.00 -34.34 16.96
C GLU A 218 -1.69 -33.60 16.58
N LEU A 219 -0.66 -33.73 17.41
CA LEU A 219 0.66 -33.18 17.09
C LEU A 219 1.30 -33.88 15.88
N THR A 220 1.19 -35.23 15.78
CA THR A 220 1.69 -35.96 14.60
C THR A 220 0.98 -35.48 13.32
N LYS A 221 -0.33 -35.38 13.33
CA LYS A 221 -1.11 -34.84 12.18
C LYS A 221 -0.71 -33.43 11.80
N TYR A 222 -0.44 -32.55 12.78
CA TYR A 222 0.07 -31.20 12.51
C TYR A 222 1.43 -31.24 11.80
N LEU A 223 2.33 -32.14 12.20
CA LEU A 223 3.64 -32.28 11.55
C LEU A 223 3.52 -32.78 10.11
N GLU A 224 2.59 -33.72 9.84
CA GLU A 224 2.31 -34.22 8.49
C GLU A 224 1.77 -33.08 7.60
N GLU A 225 0.83 -32.25 8.10
CA GLU A 225 0.31 -31.08 7.36
C GLU A 225 1.40 -30.05 7.10
N LYS A 226 2.31 -29.83 8.05
CA LYS A 226 3.44 -28.93 7.85
C LYS A 226 4.38 -29.43 6.75
N GLN A 227 4.61 -30.76 6.69
CA GLN A 227 5.41 -31.35 5.63
C GLN A 227 4.76 -31.21 4.25
N ALA A 228 3.44 -31.36 4.16
CA ALA A 228 2.69 -31.07 2.93
C ALA A 228 2.79 -29.60 2.52
N GLY A 229 2.70 -28.66 3.47
CA GLY A 229 2.90 -27.22 3.20
C GLY A 229 4.32 -26.90 2.69
N MET A 230 5.33 -27.61 3.17
CA MET A 230 6.70 -27.48 2.64
C MET A 230 6.78 -27.88 1.16
N GLN A 231 6.11 -28.97 0.77
CA GLN A 231 6.05 -29.39 -0.63
C GLN A 231 5.29 -28.36 -1.50
N GLU A 232 4.22 -27.76 -0.97
CA GLU A 232 3.47 -26.70 -1.63
C GLU A 232 4.35 -25.45 -1.88
N LEU A 233 5.15 -25.06 -0.89
CA LEU A 233 6.11 -23.96 -1.02
C LEU A 233 7.17 -24.26 -2.10
N GLU A 234 7.71 -25.48 -2.12
CA GLU A 234 8.67 -25.89 -3.13
C GLU A 234 8.08 -25.84 -4.55
N ALA A 235 6.83 -26.31 -4.71
CA ALA A 235 6.12 -26.25 -5.99
C ALA A 235 5.88 -24.80 -6.43
N LEU A 236 5.49 -23.92 -5.50
CA LEU A 236 5.29 -22.50 -5.76
C LEU A 236 6.57 -21.81 -6.22
N LEU A 237 7.68 -22.02 -5.53
CA LEU A 237 8.99 -21.49 -5.93
C LEU A 237 9.45 -22.01 -7.30
N LYS A 238 9.16 -23.29 -7.61
CA LYS A 238 9.43 -23.84 -8.95
C LYS A 238 8.59 -23.14 -10.02
N LYS A 239 7.31 -22.89 -9.75
CA LYS A 239 6.40 -22.19 -10.66
C LYS A 239 6.86 -20.74 -10.90
N ILE A 240 7.16 -19.97 -9.86
CA ILE A 240 7.71 -18.61 -9.96
C ILE A 240 8.95 -18.59 -10.85
N ARG A 241 9.83 -19.55 -10.69
CA ARG A 241 11.05 -19.67 -11.51
C ARG A 241 10.75 -19.98 -12.95
N GLN A 242 9.78 -20.86 -13.25
CA GLN A 242 9.36 -21.18 -14.61
C GLN A 242 8.69 -19.98 -15.29
N GLU A 243 7.81 -19.27 -14.61
CA GLU A 243 7.17 -18.05 -15.12
C GLU A 243 8.22 -16.97 -15.43
N LYS A 244 9.18 -16.76 -14.52
CA LYS A 244 10.30 -15.84 -14.75
C LYS A 244 11.09 -16.20 -16.03
N SER A 245 11.34 -17.49 -16.26
CA SER A 245 12.08 -17.93 -17.46
C SER A 245 11.32 -17.70 -18.77
N SER A 246 9.98 -17.67 -18.73
CA SER A 246 9.14 -17.37 -19.91
C SER A 246 9.06 -15.87 -20.21
N TYR A 247 9.04 -15.01 -19.18
CA TYR A 247 9.13 -13.54 -19.32
C TYR A 247 10.52 -13.08 -19.77
N ASP A 248 11.55 -13.83 -19.45
CA ASP A 248 12.95 -13.54 -19.75
C ASP A 248 13.31 -13.52 -21.24
N ARG A 249 12.45 -14.05 -22.13
CA ARG A 249 12.64 -13.93 -23.58
C ARG A 249 12.31 -12.53 -24.11
N ALA A 250 11.43 -11.78 -23.45
CA ALA A 250 11.04 -10.42 -23.85
C ALA A 250 11.94 -9.32 -23.25
N ASP A 251 12.74 -9.63 -22.23
CA ASP A 251 13.38 -8.62 -21.37
C ASP A 251 14.92 -8.68 -21.38
N ARG A 252 15.53 -9.10 -22.51
CA ARG A 252 17.01 -9.16 -22.64
C ARG A 252 17.73 -7.83 -22.38
N ILE A 253 17.07 -6.70 -22.55
CA ILE A 253 17.67 -5.37 -22.35
C ILE A 253 17.70 -4.98 -20.86
N ARG A 254 16.72 -5.39 -20.05
CA ARG A 254 16.78 -5.25 -18.57
C ARG A 254 17.79 -6.21 -17.93
N LYS A 255 18.14 -7.30 -18.60
CA LYS A 255 19.09 -8.30 -18.12
C LYS A 255 20.52 -7.79 -17.91
N GLN A 256 20.99 -6.81 -18.65
CA GLN A 256 22.33 -6.22 -18.41
C GLN A 256 22.40 -5.48 -17.08
N GLN A 257 21.33 -4.81 -16.66
CA GLN A 257 21.27 -4.15 -15.34
C GLN A 257 21.00 -5.16 -14.20
N ALA A 258 20.23 -6.22 -14.45
CA ALA A 258 20.01 -7.28 -13.46
C ALA A 258 21.24 -8.17 -13.26
N ALA A 259 22.05 -8.42 -14.28
CA ALA A 259 23.31 -9.17 -14.21
C ALA A 259 24.34 -8.49 -13.28
N LEU A 260 24.35 -7.16 -13.21
CA LEU A 260 25.17 -6.41 -12.25
C LEU A 260 24.68 -6.63 -10.80
N LYS A 261 23.38 -6.73 -10.58
CA LYS A 261 22.81 -7.04 -9.24
C LYS A 261 23.06 -8.50 -8.81
N THR A 262 23.14 -9.44 -9.74
CA THR A 262 23.36 -10.87 -9.49
C THR A 262 24.74 -11.18 -8.90
N GLN A 263 25.78 -10.52 -9.38
CA GLN A 263 27.12 -10.65 -8.82
C GLN A 263 27.21 -10.13 -7.38
N VAL A 264 26.27 -9.25 -6.98
CA VAL A 264 26.25 -8.66 -5.64
C VAL A 264 25.77 -9.67 -4.59
N PHE A 265 24.71 -10.46 -4.83
CA PHE A 265 24.22 -11.41 -3.82
C PHE A 265 25.25 -12.46 -3.45
N GLY A 266 25.86 -13.10 -4.46
CA GLY A 266 26.90 -14.12 -4.24
C GLY A 266 28.14 -13.60 -3.50
N LYS A 267 28.51 -12.32 -3.70
CA LYS A 267 29.66 -11.68 -3.02
C LYS A 267 29.36 -11.30 -1.58
N LEU A 268 28.08 -11.21 -1.19
CA LEU A 268 27.66 -10.82 0.17
C LEU A 268 27.49 -11.99 1.13
N LYS A 269 27.99 -13.19 0.76
CA LYS A 269 27.95 -14.36 1.65
C LYS A 269 28.68 -14.06 2.96
N GLY A 270 27.96 -14.23 4.09
CA GLY A 270 28.45 -13.92 5.44
C GLY A 270 28.39 -12.46 5.83
N GLN A 271 27.83 -11.59 4.97
CA GLN A 271 27.73 -10.13 5.20
C GLN A 271 26.29 -9.62 5.22
N LEU A 272 25.31 -10.47 4.97
CA LEU A 272 23.89 -10.09 4.93
C LEU A 272 23.37 -9.78 6.34
N PRO A 273 22.54 -8.73 6.51
CA PRO A 273 21.93 -8.43 7.80
C PRO A 273 20.93 -9.50 8.21
N TRP A 274 20.67 -9.60 9.50
CA TRP A 274 19.63 -10.50 10.00
C TRP A 274 18.23 -10.00 9.66
N PRO A 275 17.31 -10.88 9.20
CA PRO A 275 15.97 -10.50 8.80
C PRO A 275 15.08 -10.06 9.97
N ALA A 276 15.42 -10.45 11.20
CA ALA A 276 14.70 -10.06 12.41
C ALA A 276 15.58 -10.18 13.64
N SER A 277 15.21 -9.45 14.70
CA SER A 277 15.79 -9.60 16.03
C SER A 277 15.24 -10.84 16.72
N GLY A 278 16.09 -11.59 17.44
CA GLY A 278 15.66 -12.78 18.17
C GLY A 278 16.74 -13.88 18.20
N ARG A 279 16.43 -14.99 18.83
CA ARG A 279 17.33 -16.14 18.98
C ARG A 279 16.96 -17.23 17.96
N VAL A 280 17.94 -17.80 17.28
CA VAL A 280 17.72 -18.99 16.43
C VAL A 280 17.34 -20.17 17.31
N VAL A 281 16.16 -20.71 17.11
CA VAL A 281 15.61 -21.86 17.88
C VAL A 281 15.60 -23.14 17.07
N LYS A 282 15.62 -23.06 15.74
CA LYS A 282 15.83 -24.18 14.83
C LYS A 282 16.81 -23.78 13.74
N ARG A 283 17.82 -24.60 13.54
CA ARG A 283 18.86 -24.41 12.53
C ARG A 283 18.48 -25.10 11.22
N PHE A 284 19.15 -24.74 10.16
CA PHE A 284 19.05 -25.39 8.86
C PHE A 284 19.47 -26.84 8.88
N GLY A 285 18.71 -27.70 8.20
CA GLY A 285 19.02 -29.13 7.99
C GLY A 285 18.21 -30.05 8.89
N ARG A 286 18.67 -31.27 9.00
CA ARG A 286 18.00 -32.34 9.76
C ARG A 286 18.31 -32.24 11.25
N SER A 287 17.29 -32.32 12.10
CA SER A 287 17.43 -32.40 13.54
C SER A 287 16.61 -33.55 14.09
N TRP A 288 17.20 -34.28 15.01
CA TRP A 288 16.56 -35.37 15.75
C TRP A 288 15.98 -34.83 17.07
N ASN A 289 14.69 -35.08 17.30
CA ASN A 289 14.07 -34.79 18.57
C ASN A 289 13.96 -36.09 19.40
N ALA A 290 14.77 -36.19 20.45
CA ALA A 290 14.85 -37.38 21.28
C ALA A 290 13.56 -37.67 22.07
N GLU A 291 12.84 -36.62 22.52
CA GLU A 291 11.59 -36.77 23.27
C GLU A 291 10.46 -37.32 22.41
N ARG A 292 10.43 -36.93 21.12
CA ARG A 292 9.36 -37.28 20.17
C ARG A 292 9.74 -38.38 19.19
N LYS A 293 10.98 -38.87 19.26
CA LYS A 293 11.56 -39.89 18.37
C LYS A 293 11.29 -39.60 16.87
N THR A 294 11.36 -38.30 16.48
CA THR A 294 11.09 -37.84 15.12
C THR A 294 12.28 -37.09 14.56
N THR A 295 12.59 -37.33 13.27
CA THR A 295 13.53 -36.52 12.52
C THR A 295 12.73 -35.43 11.79
N THR A 296 13.09 -34.18 11.98
CA THR A 296 12.50 -33.04 11.24
C THR A 296 13.58 -32.39 10.40
N GLU A 297 13.23 -32.06 9.15
CA GLU A 297 14.08 -31.26 8.27
C GLU A 297 13.62 -29.84 8.29
N ASN A 298 14.55 -28.90 8.47
CA ASN A 298 14.28 -27.46 8.42
C ASN A 298 14.96 -26.86 7.18
N PRO A 299 14.18 -26.39 6.20
CA PRO A 299 14.73 -25.79 4.94
C PRO A 299 15.35 -24.42 5.14
N GLY A 300 15.24 -23.84 6.32
CA GLY A 300 15.74 -22.53 6.70
C GLY A 300 16.17 -22.46 8.15
N ILE A 301 15.99 -21.31 8.77
CA ILE A 301 16.17 -21.09 10.20
C ILE A 301 14.90 -20.53 10.83
N ASP A 302 14.63 -20.92 12.09
CA ASP A 302 13.54 -20.33 12.86
C ASP A 302 14.13 -19.35 13.90
N ILE A 303 13.73 -18.09 13.81
CA ILE A 303 14.16 -17.02 14.71
C ILE A 303 13.00 -16.69 15.64
N LYS A 304 13.13 -17.01 16.93
CA LYS A 304 12.14 -16.68 17.95
C LYS A 304 12.33 -15.24 18.44
N GLY A 305 11.26 -14.46 18.42
CA GLY A 305 11.25 -13.07 18.85
C GLY A 305 9.92 -12.68 19.51
N ARG A 306 9.80 -11.41 19.87
CA ARG A 306 8.54 -10.87 20.41
C ARG A 306 7.49 -10.79 19.31
N PRO A 307 6.20 -11.07 19.60
CA PRO A 307 5.12 -10.83 18.64
C PRO A 307 5.14 -9.38 18.16
N GLY A 308 4.99 -9.18 16.85
CA GLY A 308 5.01 -7.84 16.25
C GLY A 308 6.41 -7.23 16.08
N SER A 309 7.49 -7.99 16.31
CA SER A 309 8.85 -7.54 15.96
C SER A 309 8.97 -7.32 14.45
N PRO A 310 9.64 -6.25 13.98
CA PRO A 310 9.78 -5.98 12.55
C PRO A 310 10.61 -7.05 11.85
N VAL A 311 10.12 -7.48 10.69
CA VAL A 311 10.81 -8.35 9.75
C VAL A 311 11.28 -7.50 8.58
N ARG A 312 12.57 -7.60 8.25
CA ARG A 312 13.22 -6.74 7.27
C ARG A 312 13.74 -7.54 6.09
N SER A 313 13.74 -6.91 4.91
CA SER A 313 14.45 -7.46 3.77
C SER A 313 15.95 -7.44 4.03
N ILE A 314 16.63 -8.56 3.75
CA ILE A 314 18.08 -8.66 3.96
C ILE A 314 18.90 -7.98 2.85
N ILE A 315 18.31 -7.79 1.69
CA ILE A 315 18.90 -7.13 0.51
C ILE A 315 17.77 -6.65 -0.42
N GLY A 316 18.07 -5.72 -1.33
CA GLY A 316 17.12 -5.21 -2.30
C GLY A 316 16.56 -6.31 -3.23
N GLY A 317 15.30 -6.19 -3.63
CA GLY A 317 14.63 -7.14 -4.51
C GLY A 317 13.20 -6.76 -4.81
N ILE A 318 12.48 -7.66 -5.49
CA ILE A 318 11.07 -7.48 -5.86
C ILE A 318 10.24 -8.52 -5.11
N VAL A 319 9.20 -8.09 -4.42
CA VAL A 319 8.24 -8.99 -3.78
C VAL A 319 7.45 -9.73 -4.87
N THR A 320 7.65 -11.04 -4.99
CA THR A 320 7.02 -11.84 -6.04
C THR A 320 5.70 -12.45 -5.61
N THR A 321 5.56 -12.78 -4.32
CA THR A 321 4.38 -13.51 -3.84
C THR A 321 4.14 -13.23 -2.36
N ILE A 322 2.88 -13.03 -2.01
CA ILE A 322 2.40 -12.98 -0.63
C ILE A 322 1.23 -13.96 -0.53
N THR A 323 1.44 -15.08 0.15
CA THR A 323 0.44 -16.16 0.21
C THR A 323 0.37 -16.79 1.60
N TYR A 324 -0.70 -17.55 1.86
CA TYR A 324 -0.80 -18.37 3.06
C TYR A 324 -0.44 -19.83 2.74
N ILE A 325 0.55 -20.36 3.43
CA ILE A 325 1.00 -21.75 3.31
C ILE A 325 0.69 -22.50 4.59
N ARG A 326 0.04 -23.65 4.44
CA ARG A 326 -0.34 -24.51 5.56
C ARG A 326 0.89 -24.91 6.38
N GLY A 327 0.82 -24.71 7.71
CA GLY A 327 1.93 -25.00 8.61
C GLY A 327 3.08 -23.97 8.60
N TYR A 328 3.07 -23.02 7.66
CA TYR A 328 4.01 -21.89 7.58
C TYR A 328 3.34 -20.52 7.79
N GLY A 329 1.99 -20.47 7.70
CA GLY A 329 1.25 -19.23 7.85
C GLY A 329 1.44 -18.30 6.67
N THR A 330 1.27 -17.00 6.90
CA THR A 330 1.54 -16.00 5.87
C THR A 330 3.01 -16.01 5.51
N THR A 331 3.28 -16.14 4.21
CA THR A 331 4.60 -16.28 3.61
C THR A 331 4.78 -15.22 2.54
N LEU A 332 5.92 -14.53 2.55
CA LEU A 332 6.34 -13.54 1.59
C LEU A 332 7.62 -14.02 0.92
N ILE A 333 7.69 -13.91 -0.41
CA ILE A 333 8.86 -14.32 -1.21
C ILE A 333 9.39 -13.08 -1.94
N ILE A 334 10.71 -12.86 -1.83
CA ILE A 334 11.42 -11.79 -2.54
C ILE A 334 12.39 -12.41 -3.54
N ASP A 335 12.34 -11.94 -4.77
CA ASP A 335 13.32 -12.22 -5.82
C ASP A 335 14.42 -11.15 -5.80
N HIS A 336 15.64 -11.56 -5.56
CA HIS A 336 16.82 -10.67 -5.53
C HIS A 336 17.60 -10.65 -6.84
N GLY A 337 17.08 -11.34 -7.86
CA GLY A 337 17.76 -11.54 -9.14
C GLY A 337 18.74 -12.72 -9.10
N GLY A 338 19.19 -13.15 -10.31
CA GLY A 338 20.19 -14.19 -10.47
C GLY A 338 19.86 -15.56 -9.90
N GLY A 339 18.57 -15.86 -9.72
CA GLY A 339 18.12 -17.13 -9.17
C GLY A 339 18.21 -17.22 -7.66
N PHE A 340 18.39 -16.06 -6.97
CA PHE A 340 18.34 -15.97 -5.51
C PHE A 340 16.96 -15.48 -5.04
N TYR A 341 16.40 -16.18 -4.06
CA TYR A 341 15.12 -15.85 -3.42
C TYR A 341 15.26 -15.91 -1.91
N THR A 342 14.52 -15.09 -1.20
CA THR A 342 14.33 -15.23 0.23
C THR A 342 12.86 -15.45 0.57
N VAL A 343 12.60 -16.29 1.56
CA VAL A 343 11.28 -16.67 2.03
C VAL A 343 11.15 -16.28 3.50
N TYR A 344 10.09 -15.55 3.80
CA TYR A 344 9.75 -15.09 5.13
C TYR A 344 8.39 -15.65 5.52
N SER A 345 8.33 -16.57 6.47
CA SER A 345 7.08 -17.23 6.88
C SER A 345 6.79 -17.01 8.37
N HIS A 346 5.58 -17.34 8.80
CA HIS A 346 5.03 -17.01 10.12
C HIS A 346 4.94 -15.50 10.38
N ILE A 347 4.76 -14.71 9.32
CA ILE A 347 4.66 -13.25 9.39
C ILE A 347 3.22 -12.80 9.53
N THR A 348 3.05 -11.56 10.00
CA THR A 348 1.77 -10.87 10.12
C THR A 348 1.94 -9.40 9.71
N ASN A 349 0.83 -8.68 9.49
CA ASN A 349 0.85 -7.26 9.14
C ASN A 349 1.89 -6.96 8.04
N VAL A 350 1.71 -7.58 6.88
CA VAL A 350 2.61 -7.38 5.73
C VAL A 350 2.45 -5.93 5.25
N GLU A 351 3.56 -5.19 5.20
CA GLU A 351 3.62 -3.80 4.74
C GLU A 351 3.94 -3.73 3.23
N ALA A 352 4.64 -4.71 2.70
CA ALA A 352 4.99 -4.79 1.29
C ALA A 352 3.82 -5.29 0.43
N ASN A 353 3.75 -4.84 -0.82
CA ASN A 353 2.79 -5.33 -1.81
C ASN A 353 3.48 -6.25 -2.83
N GLU A 354 2.74 -7.16 -3.46
CA GLU A 354 3.24 -7.94 -4.58
C GLU A 354 3.63 -7.01 -5.75
N GLY A 355 4.77 -7.26 -6.37
CA GLY A 355 5.36 -6.42 -7.40
C GLY A 355 6.17 -5.22 -6.89
N ALA A 356 6.11 -4.89 -5.59
CA ALA A 356 6.86 -3.77 -5.04
C ALA A 356 8.38 -4.07 -4.97
N GLU A 357 9.19 -3.05 -5.27
CA GLU A 357 10.62 -3.06 -5.02
C GLU A 357 10.88 -2.72 -3.54
N VAL A 358 11.73 -3.51 -2.90
CA VAL A 358 12.17 -3.31 -1.50
C VAL A 358 13.68 -3.16 -1.46
N GLN A 359 14.17 -2.36 -0.52
CA GLN A 359 15.60 -2.16 -0.28
C GLN A 359 16.08 -2.99 0.91
N ALA A 360 17.41 -3.13 1.05
CA ALA A 360 18.00 -3.76 2.22
C ALA A 360 17.61 -2.97 3.50
N GLY A 361 17.09 -3.68 4.51
CA GLY A 361 16.68 -3.08 5.78
C GLY A 361 15.23 -2.59 5.84
N ASP A 362 14.50 -2.54 4.71
CA ASP A 362 13.09 -2.16 4.70
C ASP A 362 12.25 -3.12 5.54
N VAL A 363 11.29 -2.57 6.31
CA VAL A 363 10.32 -3.38 7.03
C VAL A 363 9.29 -3.90 6.04
N ILE A 364 9.27 -5.23 5.85
CA ILE A 364 8.37 -5.89 4.90
C ILE A 364 7.14 -6.50 5.59
N ALA A 365 7.27 -6.84 6.87
CA ALA A 365 6.22 -7.44 7.66
C ALA A 365 6.59 -7.41 9.16
N TYR A 366 5.77 -8.03 9.98
CA TYR A 366 6.04 -8.22 11.40
C TYR A 366 6.00 -9.70 11.77
N MET A 367 6.74 -10.07 12.81
CA MET A 367 6.78 -11.43 13.30
C MET A 367 5.44 -11.84 13.89
N GLY A 368 4.90 -12.96 13.41
CA GLY A 368 3.63 -13.52 13.82
C GLY A 368 3.78 -14.90 14.46
N ASP A 369 2.64 -15.56 14.68
CA ASP A 369 2.53 -16.91 15.22
C ASP A 369 1.64 -17.81 14.35
N ALA A 370 1.12 -17.30 13.24
CA ALA A 370 0.29 -18.05 12.30
C ALA A 370 1.05 -19.27 11.75
N GLY A 371 0.41 -20.45 11.76
CA GLY A 371 1.03 -21.72 11.36
C GLY A 371 2.08 -22.26 12.32
N SER A 372 2.37 -21.62 13.47
CA SER A 372 3.33 -22.07 14.47
C SER A 372 2.64 -22.55 15.76
N ILE A 373 3.03 -23.73 16.25
CA ILE A 373 2.65 -24.22 17.60
C ILE A 373 3.64 -23.77 18.68
N GLU A 374 4.78 -23.21 18.30
CA GLU A 374 5.87 -22.85 19.21
C GLU A 374 5.81 -21.36 19.63
N GLY A 375 4.79 -20.64 19.15
CA GLY A 375 4.60 -19.21 19.39
C GLY A 375 5.24 -18.35 18.32
N SER A 376 5.42 -17.06 18.62
CA SER A 376 5.91 -16.08 17.65
C SER A 376 7.34 -16.35 17.22
N LYS A 377 7.54 -16.49 15.93
CA LYS A 377 8.84 -16.71 15.30
C LYS A 377 8.79 -16.28 13.83
N LEU A 378 9.96 -16.04 13.26
CA LEU A 378 10.16 -15.93 11.81
C LEU A 378 10.79 -17.22 11.32
N HIS A 379 10.20 -17.88 10.32
CA HIS A 379 10.89 -18.88 9.53
C HIS A 379 11.49 -18.20 8.30
N PHE A 380 12.78 -18.35 8.10
CA PHE A 380 13.54 -17.67 7.08
C PHE A 380 14.36 -18.63 6.24
N GLU A 381 14.20 -18.57 4.91
CA GLU A 381 14.93 -19.40 3.96
C GLU A 381 15.68 -18.52 2.94
N ILE A 382 16.82 -19.04 2.48
CA ILE A 382 17.55 -18.52 1.31
C ILE A 382 17.60 -19.63 0.27
N TRP A 383 17.20 -19.29 -0.94
CA TRP A 383 17.27 -20.19 -2.09
C TRP A 383 18.21 -19.60 -3.14
N GLY A 384 19.09 -20.42 -3.68
CA GLY A 384 20.01 -20.03 -4.77
C GLY A 384 20.10 -21.12 -5.82
N ASN A 385 19.89 -20.75 -7.08
CA ASN A 385 19.96 -21.66 -8.22
C ASN A 385 19.12 -22.95 -8.05
N GLY A 386 17.99 -22.86 -7.37
CA GLY A 386 17.08 -23.97 -7.14
C GLY A 386 17.37 -24.82 -5.92
N GLN A 387 18.35 -24.47 -5.15
CA GLN A 387 18.73 -25.19 -3.94
C GLN A 387 18.48 -24.38 -2.68
N LYS A 388 18.10 -25.05 -1.61
CA LYS A 388 18.01 -24.48 -0.27
C LYS A 388 19.42 -24.25 0.25
N LEU A 389 19.68 -23.04 0.71
CA LEU A 389 20.99 -22.63 1.22
C LEU A 389 20.90 -22.43 2.73
N ASN A 390 21.94 -22.80 3.46
CA ASN A 390 21.98 -22.56 4.91
C ASN A 390 22.07 -21.05 5.20
N PRO A 391 21.02 -20.42 5.76
CA PRO A 391 21.00 -18.97 5.97
C PRO A 391 22.11 -18.47 6.90
N GLU A 392 22.52 -19.27 7.91
CA GLU A 392 23.58 -18.86 8.85
C GLU A 392 24.94 -18.67 8.18
N LYS A 393 25.16 -19.27 7.00
CA LYS A 393 26.38 -19.07 6.22
C LYS A 393 26.36 -17.78 5.38
N TRP A 394 25.21 -17.17 5.23
CA TRP A 394 24.99 -15.95 4.43
C TRP A 394 24.82 -14.70 5.29
N LEU A 395 24.28 -14.87 6.49
CA LEU A 395 24.07 -13.79 7.44
C LEU A 395 25.38 -13.46 8.20
N MET A 396 25.50 -12.21 8.64
CA MET A 396 26.60 -11.74 9.48
C MET A 396 26.72 -12.59 10.76
N LYS A 397 27.92 -12.84 11.19
CA LYS A 397 28.15 -13.49 12.50
C LYS A 397 27.57 -12.63 13.62
N ARG A 398 26.79 -13.27 14.50
CA ARG A 398 26.30 -12.67 15.76
C ARG A 398 27.28 -12.91 16.87
#